data_413615a9af917eb93055aef7d2645673
#
_entry.id   413615a9af917eb93055aef7d2645673
#
_cell.length_a   1.000
_cell.length_b   1.000
_cell.length_c   1.000
_cell.angle_alpha   90.00
_cell.angle_beta   90.00
_cell.angle_gamma   90.00
#
_symmetry.space_group_name_H-M   'P 1'
#
loop_
_entity.id
_entity.type
_entity.pdbx_description
1 polymer ?
#
loop_
_entity_poly.entity_id
_entity_poly.type
_entity_poly.pdbx_seq_one_letter_code
_entity_poly.pdbx_strand_id
1 'polypeptide(L)'
;MPQPNIQNMLKQAQEVMAAQQEAQEALKEQKVEASAGGGMVKVVATGELAIESITIDPAAVDPEDVEMLQDTVLAAVNQALTSAQELAATKMGDVTGGLGGPGGGLGGLGLPGL
;
A
#
# COMPACT_ATOMS: atom_id res chain seq x y z
N MET A 1 -2.65 9.96 44.60
CA MET A 1 -2.28 9.89 43.20
C MET A 1 -3.04 8.77 42.54
N PRO A 2 -3.80 9.04 41.52
CA PRO A 2 -4.55 7.98 40.88
C PRO A 2 -3.60 7.01 40.19
N GLN A 3 -3.85 5.77 40.38
CA GLN A 3 -3.08 4.75 39.71
C GLN A 3 -3.50 4.68 38.26
N PRO A 4 -2.57 4.41 37.38
CA PRO A 4 -2.94 4.20 35.97
C PRO A 4 -3.92 3.06 35.88
N ASN A 5 -4.95 3.27 35.12
CA ASN A 5 -5.90 2.22 34.88
C ASN A 5 -5.38 1.24 33.87
N ILE A 6 -4.81 0.15 34.33
CA ILE A 6 -4.19 -0.83 33.48
C ILE A 6 -5.22 -1.44 32.52
N GLN A 7 -6.44 -1.62 32.99
CA GLN A 7 -7.48 -2.18 32.12
C GLN A 7 -7.81 -1.26 30.96
N ASN A 8 -7.86 0.04 31.19
CA ASN A 8 -8.05 0.99 30.11
C ASN A 8 -6.88 1.00 29.15
N MET A 9 -5.67 0.90 29.69
CA MET A 9 -4.48 0.86 28.86
C MET A 9 -4.48 -0.37 27.96
N LEU A 10 -4.85 -1.52 28.52
CA LEU A 10 -4.94 -2.75 27.73
C LEU A 10 -6.03 -2.64 26.68
N LYS A 11 -7.16 -2.06 27.04
CA LYS A 11 -8.25 -1.89 26.08
C LYS A 11 -7.84 -0.98 24.94
N GLN A 12 -7.16 0.12 25.23
CA GLN A 12 -6.67 1.01 24.20
C GLN A 12 -5.65 0.32 23.29
N ALA A 13 -4.77 -0.48 23.89
CA ALA A 13 -3.81 -1.22 23.09
C ALA A 13 -4.49 -2.21 22.17
N GLN A 14 -5.52 -2.88 22.66
CA GLN A 14 -6.29 -3.81 21.83
C GLN A 14 -7.02 -3.09 20.72
N GLU A 15 -7.57 -1.92 20.99
CA GLU A 15 -8.24 -1.12 19.98
C GLU A 15 -7.28 -0.68 18.88
N VAL A 16 -6.07 -0.27 19.26
CA VAL A 16 -5.05 0.12 18.29
C VAL A 16 -4.64 -1.06 17.45
N MET A 17 -4.44 -2.22 18.07
CA MET A 17 -4.09 -3.42 17.32
C MET A 17 -5.18 -3.83 16.35
N ALA A 18 -6.44 -3.74 16.79
CA ALA A 18 -7.55 -4.06 15.91
C ALA A 18 -7.63 -3.09 14.74
N ALA A 19 -7.40 -1.81 14.98
CA ALA A 19 -7.39 -0.82 13.92
C ALA A 19 -6.28 -1.09 12.91
N GLN A 20 -5.11 -1.50 13.38
CA GLN A 20 -4.01 -1.86 12.49
C GLN A 20 -4.34 -3.07 11.65
N GLN A 21 -4.96 -4.08 12.25
CA GLN A 21 -5.37 -5.27 11.51
C GLN A 21 -6.42 -4.93 10.47
N GLU A 22 -7.38 -4.10 10.81
CA GLU A 22 -8.39 -3.66 9.86
C GLU A 22 -7.76 -2.89 8.71
N ALA A 23 -6.79 -2.04 9.01
CA ALA A 23 -6.09 -1.30 7.96
C ALA A 23 -5.33 -2.23 7.03
N GLN A 24 -4.68 -3.26 7.57
CA GLN A 24 -3.96 -4.23 6.76
C GLN A 24 -4.92 -5.05 5.91
N GLU A 25 -6.05 -5.46 6.48
CA GLU A 25 -7.06 -6.19 5.71
C GLU A 25 -7.66 -5.32 4.63
N ALA A 26 -7.88 -4.05 4.91
CA ALA A 26 -8.35 -3.11 3.90
C ALA A 26 -7.34 -2.97 2.77
N LEU A 27 -6.05 -2.99 3.07
CA LEU A 27 -5.01 -2.95 2.05
C LEU A 27 -5.02 -4.17 1.15
N LYS A 28 -5.36 -5.33 1.69
CA LYS A 28 -5.50 -6.54 0.86
C LYS A 28 -6.59 -6.39 -0.18
N GLU A 29 -7.65 -5.68 0.17
CA GLU A 29 -8.78 -5.48 -0.72
C GLU A 29 -8.58 -4.29 -1.64
N GLN A 30 -7.65 -3.39 -1.33
CA GLN A 30 -7.34 -2.27 -2.19
C GLN A 30 -6.47 -2.76 -3.35
N LYS A 31 -6.87 -2.39 -4.54
CA LYS A 31 -6.18 -2.84 -5.74
C LYS A 31 -5.78 -1.65 -6.58
N VAL A 32 -4.63 -1.76 -7.19
CA VAL A 32 -4.17 -0.79 -8.18
C VAL A 32 -3.87 -1.54 -9.47
N GLU A 33 -4.16 -0.89 -10.57
CA GLU A 33 -3.87 -1.45 -11.89
C GLU A 33 -2.83 -0.56 -12.56
N ALA A 34 -1.87 -1.20 -13.17
CA ALA A 34 -0.88 -0.52 -13.99
C ALA A 34 -0.82 -1.21 -15.35
N SER A 35 -0.43 -0.48 -16.35
CA SER A 35 -0.30 -1.04 -17.69
C SER A 35 0.94 -0.50 -18.38
N ALA A 36 1.40 -1.25 -19.35
CA ALA A 36 2.55 -0.88 -20.18
C ALA A 36 2.31 -1.39 -21.60
N GLY A 37 3.12 -0.89 -22.53
CA GLY A 37 3.00 -1.31 -23.92
C GLY A 37 1.69 -0.88 -24.57
N GLY A 38 1.22 0.33 -24.24
CA GLY A 38 -0.04 0.81 -24.79
C GLY A 38 -1.27 0.08 -24.24
N GLY A 39 -1.15 -0.49 -23.05
CA GLY A 39 -2.25 -1.22 -22.45
C GLY A 39 -2.26 -2.70 -22.76
N MET A 40 -1.26 -3.19 -23.47
CA MET A 40 -1.21 -4.61 -23.82
C MET A 40 -0.87 -5.51 -22.64
N VAL A 41 -0.15 -4.98 -21.65
CA VAL A 41 0.16 -5.70 -20.43
C VAL A 41 -0.46 -4.93 -19.28
N LYS A 42 -1.31 -5.60 -18.50
CA LYS A 42 -1.95 -5.02 -17.33
C LYS A 42 -1.60 -5.84 -16.12
N VAL A 43 -1.27 -5.16 -15.03
CA VAL A 43 -0.90 -5.80 -13.78
C VAL A 43 -1.76 -5.21 -12.68
N VAL A 44 -2.34 -6.09 -11.88
CA VAL A 44 -3.11 -5.68 -10.71
C VAL A 44 -2.31 -6.06 -9.47
N ALA A 45 -2.09 -5.10 -8.61
CA ALA A 45 -1.41 -5.30 -7.34
C ALA A 45 -2.31 -4.89 -6.19
N THR A 46 -2.09 -5.47 -5.04
CA THR A 46 -2.83 -5.10 -3.83
C THR A 46 -2.03 -4.13 -2.99
N GLY A 47 -2.70 -3.49 -2.05
CA GLY A 47 -2.03 -2.60 -1.11
C GLY A 47 -1.02 -3.29 -0.21
N GLU A 48 -1.02 -4.61 -0.17
CA GLU A 48 0.01 -5.37 0.53
C GLU A 48 1.25 -5.62 -0.32
N LEU A 49 1.33 -5.02 -1.49
CA LEU A 49 2.44 -5.18 -2.42
C LEU A 49 2.51 -6.58 -3.02
N ALA A 50 1.36 -7.21 -3.17
CA ALA A 50 1.26 -8.51 -3.83
C ALA A 50 0.71 -8.32 -5.24
N ILE A 51 1.29 -9.01 -6.19
CA ILE A 51 0.76 -9.03 -7.56
C ILE A 51 -0.38 -10.03 -7.58
N GLU A 52 -1.55 -9.55 -7.91
CA GLU A 52 -2.74 -10.40 -7.95
C GLU A 52 -2.96 -11.04 -9.30
N SER A 53 -2.72 -10.27 -10.37
CA SER A 53 -2.91 -10.79 -11.72
C SER A 53 -2.05 -10.05 -12.72
N ILE A 54 -1.73 -10.73 -13.80
CA ILE A 54 -1.05 -10.16 -14.95
C ILE A 54 -1.85 -10.60 -16.16
N THR A 55 -2.30 -9.63 -16.95
CA THR A 55 -3.04 -9.89 -18.18
C THR A 55 -2.22 -9.42 -19.35
N ILE A 56 -1.98 -10.29 -20.32
CA ILE A 56 -1.19 -9.98 -21.49
C ILE A 56 -2.08 -10.17 -22.72
N ASP A 57 -2.18 -9.11 -23.52
CA ASP A 57 -2.89 -9.20 -24.79
C ASP A 57 -2.11 -10.11 -25.71
N PRO A 58 -2.74 -11.09 -26.36
CA PRO A 58 -2.03 -11.98 -27.28
C PRO A 58 -1.29 -11.23 -28.38
N ALA A 59 -1.75 -10.06 -28.78
CA ALA A 59 -1.07 -9.25 -29.77
C ALA A 59 0.32 -8.79 -29.31
N ALA A 60 0.57 -8.77 -28.01
CA ALA A 60 1.87 -8.39 -27.48
C ALA A 60 2.86 -9.54 -27.49
N VAL A 61 2.40 -10.76 -27.75
CA VAL A 61 3.26 -11.94 -27.69
C VAL A 61 3.84 -12.18 -29.08
N ASP A 62 5.11 -11.85 -29.22
CA ASP A 62 5.84 -12.09 -30.44
C ASP A 62 6.96 -13.08 -30.16
N PRO A 63 6.86 -14.30 -30.67
CA PRO A 63 7.89 -15.30 -30.40
C PRO A 63 9.28 -14.89 -30.88
N GLU A 64 9.35 -13.94 -31.79
CA GLU A 64 10.64 -13.47 -32.32
C GLU A 64 11.19 -12.30 -31.49
N ASP A 65 10.39 -11.75 -30.58
CA ASP A 65 10.81 -10.63 -29.76
C ASP A 65 10.32 -10.82 -28.32
N VAL A 66 10.74 -11.90 -27.73
CA VAL A 66 10.37 -12.22 -26.34
C VAL A 66 10.96 -11.20 -25.37
N GLU A 67 12.12 -10.64 -25.71
CA GLU A 67 12.78 -9.66 -24.85
C GLU A 67 11.92 -8.41 -24.67
N MET A 68 11.27 -7.95 -25.73
CA MET A 68 10.36 -6.82 -25.64
C MET A 68 9.21 -7.12 -24.69
N LEU A 69 8.65 -8.31 -24.75
CA LEU A 69 7.59 -8.72 -23.86
C LEU A 69 8.08 -8.74 -22.40
N GLN A 70 9.27 -9.26 -22.17
CA GLN A 70 9.85 -9.29 -20.84
C GLN A 70 10.00 -7.88 -20.28
N ASP A 71 10.52 -6.96 -21.08
CA ASP A 71 10.71 -5.59 -20.65
C ASP A 71 9.37 -4.90 -20.37
N THR A 72 8.37 -5.16 -21.18
CA THR A 72 7.04 -4.57 -21.01
C THR A 72 6.39 -5.09 -19.72
N VAL A 73 6.49 -6.39 -19.48
CA VAL A 73 5.95 -6.98 -18.24
C VAL A 73 6.69 -6.42 -17.02
N LEU A 74 7.99 -6.31 -17.09
CA LEU A 74 8.79 -5.78 -16.00
C LEU A 74 8.37 -4.34 -15.68
N ALA A 75 8.19 -3.53 -16.71
CA ALA A 75 7.77 -2.15 -16.52
C ALA A 75 6.39 -2.08 -15.87
N ALA A 76 5.45 -2.90 -16.32
CA ALA A 76 4.10 -2.93 -15.76
C ALA A 76 4.10 -3.39 -14.30
N VAL A 77 4.87 -4.41 -13.98
CA VAL A 77 4.97 -4.92 -12.60
C VAL A 77 5.58 -3.87 -11.69
N ASN A 78 6.67 -3.25 -12.10
CA ASN A 78 7.32 -2.23 -11.29
C ASN A 78 6.40 -1.03 -11.06
N GLN A 79 5.66 -0.63 -12.08
CA GLN A 79 4.72 0.47 -11.92
C GLN A 79 3.58 0.10 -10.98
N ALA A 80 3.06 -1.12 -11.08
CA ALA A 80 2.01 -1.59 -10.19
C ALA A 80 2.50 -1.61 -8.73
N LEU A 81 3.71 -2.09 -8.50
CA LEU A 81 4.29 -2.11 -7.16
C LEU A 81 4.50 -0.70 -6.61
N THR A 82 4.97 0.22 -7.44
CA THR A 82 5.13 1.61 -7.02
C THR A 82 3.78 2.22 -6.64
N SER A 83 2.76 1.99 -7.46
CA SER A 83 1.42 2.48 -7.16
C SER A 83 0.85 1.86 -5.91
N ALA A 84 1.11 0.58 -5.69
CA ALA A 84 0.68 -0.10 -4.48
C ALA A 84 1.40 0.44 -3.24
N GLN A 85 2.68 0.76 -3.35
CA GLN A 85 3.43 1.39 -2.26
C GLN A 85 2.85 2.75 -1.91
N GLU A 86 2.51 3.53 -2.91
CA GLU A 86 1.89 4.84 -2.70
C GLU A 86 0.54 4.70 -2.03
N LEU A 87 -0.25 3.74 -2.47
CA LEU A 87 -1.54 3.46 -1.85
C LEU A 87 -1.38 3.04 -0.40
N ALA A 88 -0.46 2.14 -0.12
CA ALA A 88 -0.21 1.68 1.24
C ALA A 88 0.27 2.83 2.13
N ALA A 89 1.16 3.67 1.63
CA ALA A 89 1.65 4.81 2.37
C ALA A 89 0.52 5.80 2.69
N THR A 90 -0.36 6.04 1.74
CA THR A 90 -1.50 6.92 1.95
C THR A 90 -2.44 6.37 3.01
N LYS A 91 -2.75 5.07 2.93
CA LYS A 91 -3.65 4.44 3.90
C LYS A 91 -3.03 4.39 5.30
N MET A 92 -1.76 4.06 5.40
CA MET A 92 -1.08 4.06 6.69
C MET A 92 -0.94 5.47 7.24
N GLY A 93 -0.75 6.44 6.38
CA GLY A 93 -0.72 7.84 6.76
C GLY A 93 -2.06 8.29 7.34
N ASP A 94 -3.15 7.85 6.76
CA ASP A 94 -4.49 8.16 7.26
C ASP A 94 -4.69 7.59 8.66
N VAL A 95 -4.24 6.35 8.89
CA VAL A 95 -4.35 5.72 10.20
C VAL A 95 -3.49 6.46 11.22
N THR A 96 -2.27 6.77 10.85
CA THR A 96 -1.35 7.49 11.74
C THR A 96 -1.85 8.90 12.00
N GLY A 97 -2.35 9.56 10.98
CA GLY A 97 -2.90 10.89 11.11
C GLY A 97 -4.09 10.93 12.03
N GLY A 98 -4.92 9.88 11.99
CA GLY A 98 -6.07 9.79 12.87
C GLY A 98 -5.68 9.66 14.33
N LEU A 99 -4.53 9.08 14.59
CA LEU A 99 -4.06 8.93 15.96
C LEU A 99 -3.34 10.17 16.46
N GLY A 100 -2.58 10.79 15.61
CA GLY A 100 -1.78 11.91 16.02
C GLY A 100 -2.29 13.26 15.61
N GLY A 101 -3.36 13.27 14.85
CA GLY A 101 -3.78 14.50 14.22
C GLY A 101 -2.98 14.78 12.97
N PRO A 102 -3.59 15.47 12.04
CA PRO A 102 -3.02 15.66 10.72
C PRO A 102 -1.69 16.36 10.80
N GLY A 103 -0.69 15.68 10.45
CA GLY A 103 0.60 16.26 10.35
C GLY A 103 1.13 16.81 11.64
N GLY A 104 0.24 17.30 12.40
CA GLY A 104 0.58 17.89 13.66
C GLY A 104 1.15 16.90 14.63
N GLY A 105 0.73 15.67 14.50
CA GLY A 105 1.19 14.67 15.43
C GLY A 105 2.68 14.55 15.46
N LEU A 106 3.24 14.29 14.32
CA LEU A 106 4.66 14.08 14.28
C LEU A 106 5.44 15.37 14.34
N GLY A 107 4.95 16.35 13.65
CA GLY A 107 5.58 17.63 13.75
C GLY A 107 5.58 18.13 15.16
N GLY A 108 4.46 17.87 15.82
CA GLY A 108 4.33 18.29 17.18
C GLY A 108 5.20 17.51 18.14
N LEU A 109 5.65 16.39 17.73
CA LEU A 109 6.55 15.72 18.55
C LEU A 109 7.84 16.46 18.55
N GLY A 110 7.74 17.43 17.86
CA GLY A 110 8.65 18.23 18.11
C GLY A 110 9.86 17.91 17.62
N LEU A 111 9.88 17.29 17.00
CA LEU A 111 10.91 17.14 16.43
C LEU A 111 11.29 18.35 16.05
N PRO A 112 11.57 18.86 16.47
CA PRO A 112 11.65 19.93 16.33
C PRO A 112 12.69 20.40 15.95
N GLY A 113 12.90 20.90 16.33
CA GLY A 113 13.83 21.41 15.76
C GLY A 113 13.30 21.49 14.67
N LEU A 114 12.62 21.07 14.89
CA LEU A 114 11.80 20.87 14.40
C LEU A 114 11.11 21.83 14.59
#